data_58536471180bbd4d32dd538125f9291a
#
_entry.id   58536471180bbd4d32dd538125f9291a
#
_cell.length_a   1.000
_cell.length_b   1.000
_cell.length_c   1.000
_cell.angle_alpha   90.00
_cell.angle_beta   90.00
_cell.angle_gamma   90.00
#
_symmetry.space_group_name_H-M   'P 1'
#
loop_
_entity.id
_entity.type
_entity.pdbx_description
1 polymer ?
#
loop_
_entity_poly.entity_id
_entity_poly.type
_entity_poly.pdbx_seq_one_letter_code
_entity_poly.pdbx_strand_id
1 'polypeptide(L)'
;MARSLLAARNHAEIRPYVAYSQLIPSLPRTPLAMSAITTLFSTAQQRLRGSRAPSSSHMIPVIVGCALGMGAIVLVTFLLWPTWGPDGSSAPARLPISIGATLFNVPTAAIRMKIQRHSGAQERIDVSFNFPSLEPPDAKHVSADAIEQPMQPIDRIFLSIAANHDTLAPETRVRTIYLRYLQQQSSPLEDGLVMRAFRDGTPYSNEDLYLAKMPNLTARCTRDTTTPGMCLSERRVDGADLTFRFPRSWLAQWRDVANAMDRLAAQLHGGAG
;
A
#
# COMPACT_ATOMS: atom_id res chain seq x y z
N MET A 1 46.06 14.33 -55.32
CA MET A 1 47.01 14.08 -54.21
C MET A 1 46.24 13.45 -53.04
N ALA A 2 46.57 12.20 -52.76
CA ALA A 2 45.96 11.38 -51.74
C ALA A 2 46.41 11.78 -50.33
N ARG A 3 45.57 11.63 -49.30
CA ARG A 3 45.97 11.18 -48.00
C ARG A 3 44.77 10.65 -47.23
N SER A 4 44.74 9.32 -47.11
CA SER A 4 44.11 8.52 -46.07
C SER A 4 44.52 8.97 -44.68
N LEU A 5 43.63 8.88 -43.70
CA LEU A 5 43.98 8.56 -42.30
C LEU A 5 42.74 8.04 -41.55
N LEU A 6 42.78 6.78 -41.39
CA LEU A 6 42.68 5.99 -40.13
C LEU A 6 41.41 6.12 -39.30
N ALA A 7 40.68 5.03 -39.40
CA ALA A 7 39.68 4.57 -38.43
C ALA A 7 40.30 4.36 -37.04
N ALA A 8 39.71 4.94 -36.02
CA ALA A 8 39.84 4.51 -34.64
C ALA A 8 38.57 3.76 -34.21
N ARG A 9 38.64 2.45 -34.25
CA ARG A 9 37.70 1.52 -33.66
C ARG A 9 37.90 1.58 -32.14
N ASN A 10 37.03 2.23 -31.40
CA ASN A 10 36.93 2.02 -29.96
C ASN A 10 36.05 0.81 -29.71
N HIS A 11 36.67 -0.30 -29.42
CA HIS A 11 36.09 -1.45 -28.76
C HIS A 11 35.66 -1.03 -27.35
N ALA A 12 34.36 -0.79 -27.13
CA ALA A 12 33.79 -0.74 -25.79
C ALA A 12 33.73 -2.19 -25.28
N GLU A 13 34.60 -2.49 -24.35
CA GLU A 13 34.71 -3.74 -23.63
C GLU A 13 33.41 -3.94 -22.81
N ILE A 14 32.58 -4.88 -23.26
CA ILE A 14 31.43 -5.35 -22.52
C ILE A 14 31.97 -6.18 -21.35
N ARG A 15 32.02 -5.57 -20.16
CA ARG A 15 32.27 -6.32 -18.93
C ARG A 15 31.05 -7.19 -18.64
N PRO A 16 31.22 -8.51 -18.45
CA PRO A 16 30.12 -9.38 -18.07
C PRO A 16 29.66 -9.00 -16.66
N TYR A 17 28.37 -8.81 -16.54
CA TYR A 17 27.64 -8.66 -15.28
C TYR A 17 27.90 -9.92 -14.44
N VAL A 18 28.73 -9.80 -13.42
CA VAL A 18 28.95 -10.86 -12.43
C VAL A 18 27.66 -11.03 -11.66
N ALA A 19 26.95 -12.11 -11.97
CA ALA A 19 25.85 -12.60 -11.18
C ALA A 19 26.37 -12.89 -9.76
N TYR A 20 26.00 -12.09 -8.80
CA TYR A 20 26.08 -12.42 -7.40
C TYR A 20 25.01 -13.46 -7.08
N SER A 21 25.27 -14.68 -7.56
CA SER A 21 24.61 -15.90 -7.12
C SER A 21 25.44 -16.41 -5.95
N GLN A 22 25.01 -16.10 -4.71
CA GLN A 22 25.23 -16.48 -3.75
C GLN A 22 25.38 -16.87 -2.69
N LEU A 23 25.62 -17.51 -1.97
CA LEU A 23 25.83 -18.07 -0.64
C LEU A 23 24.69 -17.71 0.33
N ILE A 24 23.56 -18.39 0.11
CA ILE A 24 22.69 -18.76 1.21
C ILE A 24 23.37 -19.96 1.87
N PRO A 25 23.91 -19.84 3.10
CA PRO A 25 24.34 -21.00 3.83
C PRO A 25 23.11 -21.86 4.11
N SER A 26 23.13 -23.07 3.60
CA SER A 26 22.17 -24.13 3.91
C SER A 26 22.23 -24.38 5.42
N LEU A 27 21.27 -23.87 6.17
CA LEU A 27 21.00 -24.28 7.54
C LEU A 27 20.70 -25.78 7.54
N PRO A 28 21.38 -26.58 8.37
CA PRO A 28 21.07 -28.00 8.47
C PRO A 28 19.63 -28.14 8.97
N ARG A 29 18.80 -28.80 8.18
CA ARG A 29 17.49 -29.30 8.59
C ARG A 29 17.74 -30.32 9.68
N THR A 30 17.65 -29.91 10.93
CA THR A 30 17.58 -30.83 12.06
C THR A 30 16.14 -31.39 12.13
N PRO A 31 15.95 -32.68 11.94
CA PRO A 31 14.65 -33.34 12.12
C PRO A 31 14.47 -33.69 13.60
N LEU A 32 14.43 -32.72 14.51
CA LEU A 32 14.41 -32.95 15.95
C LEU A 32 13.14 -32.54 16.68
N ALA A 33 12.15 -31.97 15.98
CA ALA A 33 10.95 -31.48 16.68
C ALA A 33 9.78 -32.46 16.68
N MET A 34 9.77 -33.51 15.87
CA MET A 34 8.66 -34.49 15.86
C MET A 34 8.89 -35.75 16.74
N SER A 35 10.11 -36.04 17.13
CA SER A 35 10.40 -37.19 17.97
C SER A 35 10.12 -36.99 19.45
N ALA A 36 10.16 -35.75 19.95
CA ALA A 36 9.96 -35.45 21.36
C ALA A 36 8.49 -35.53 21.81
N ILE A 37 7.54 -35.25 20.92
CA ILE A 37 6.09 -35.32 21.25
C ILE A 37 5.61 -36.76 21.29
N THR A 38 6.12 -37.63 20.42
CA THR A 38 5.74 -39.06 20.39
C THR A 38 6.25 -39.85 21.60
N THR A 39 7.40 -39.50 22.15
CA THR A 39 7.97 -40.16 23.33
C THR A 39 7.24 -39.77 24.61
N LEU A 40 6.68 -38.57 24.72
CA LEU A 40 5.89 -38.17 25.90
C LEU A 40 4.54 -38.87 25.96
N PHE A 41 3.91 -39.15 24.82
CA PHE A 41 2.68 -39.94 24.78
C PHE A 41 2.91 -41.45 25.05
N SER A 42 4.05 -42.00 24.66
CA SER A 42 4.39 -43.41 24.87
C SER A 42 4.66 -43.75 26.33
N THR A 43 5.30 -42.86 27.08
CA THR A 43 5.57 -43.07 28.51
C THR A 43 4.33 -42.89 29.38
N ALA A 44 3.34 -42.13 28.95
CA ALA A 44 2.06 -41.99 29.66
C ALA A 44 1.19 -43.27 29.52
N GLN A 45 1.26 -43.94 28.38
CA GLN A 45 0.44 -45.16 28.15
C GLN A 45 0.98 -46.41 28.85
N GLN A 46 2.28 -46.52 29.14
CA GLN A 46 2.86 -47.67 29.82
C GLN A 46 2.62 -47.67 31.33
N ARG A 47 2.27 -46.55 31.94
CA ARG A 47 1.94 -46.47 33.38
C ARG A 47 0.48 -46.80 33.72
N LEU A 48 -0.39 -46.96 32.75
CA LEU A 48 -1.83 -47.26 32.97
C LEU A 48 -2.14 -48.78 33.09
N ARG A 49 -1.14 -49.68 33.04
CA ARG A 49 -1.34 -51.09 33.13
C ARG A 49 -1.02 -51.74 34.51
N GLY A 50 -0.76 -50.94 35.50
CA GLY A 50 -0.60 -51.39 36.89
C GLY A 50 -1.90 -51.19 37.64
N SER A 51 -2.72 -52.18 37.69
CA SER A 51 -3.97 -52.23 38.45
C SER A 51 -3.71 -52.07 39.98
N ARG A 52 -3.87 -50.90 40.45
CA ARG A 52 -4.21 -50.62 41.86
C ARG A 52 -5.31 -49.59 41.88
N ALA A 53 -6.45 -49.91 42.48
CA ALA A 53 -7.54 -48.96 42.66
C ALA A 53 -7.01 -47.65 43.28
N PRO A 54 -7.19 -46.49 42.65
CA PRO A 54 -6.68 -45.23 43.20
C PRO A 54 -7.38 -44.94 44.49
N SER A 55 -6.63 -44.82 45.61
CA SER A 55 -7.13 -44.30 46.84
C SER A 55 -7.68 -42.88 46.53
N SER A 56 -8.85 -42.55 47.01
CA SER A 56 -9.63 -41.32 46.72
C SER A 56 -8.84 -40.00 46.96
N SER A 57 -7.69 -40.07 47.63
CA SER A 57 -6.87 -38.89 47.91
C SER A 57 -6.09 -38.34 46.71
N HIS A 58 -5.87 -39.12 45.62
CA HIS A 58 -5.17 -38.67 44.41
C HIS A 58 -6.11 -38.16 43.31
N MET A 59 -7.40 -38.33 43.44
CA MET A 59 -8.39 -37.83 42.48
C MET A 59 -8.56 -36.33 42.56
N ILE A 60 -8.45 -35.73 43.73
CA ILE A 60 -8.61 -34.26 43.92
C ILE A 60 -7.58 -33.47 43.11
N PRO A 61 -6.24 -33.71 43.22
CA PRO A 61 -5.28 -32.94 42.41
C PRO A 61 -5.43 -33.12 40.91
N VAL A 62 -5.87 -34.30 40.47
CA VAL A 62 -6.13 -34.55 39.03
C VAL A 62 -7.33 -33.72 38.54
N ILE A 63 -8.42 -33.71 39.32
CA ILE A 63 -9.63 -32.93 38.97
C ILE A 63 -9.31 -31.43 38.96
N VAL A 64 -8.55 -30.93 39.96
CA VAL A 64 -8.12 -29.52 40.00
C VAL A 64 -7.21 -29.18 38.81
N GLY A 65 -6.27 -30.05 38.48
CA GLY A 65 -5.41 -29.86 37.31
C GLY A 65 -6.18 -29.80 35.96
N CYS A 66 -7.16 -30.70 35.80
CA CYS A 66 -8.03 -30.69 34.63
C CYS A 66 -8.92 -29.45 34.56
N ALA A 67 -9.46 -28.99 35.70
CA ALA A 67 -10.28 -27.78 35.73
C ALA A 67 -9.47 -26.53 35.41
N LEU A 68 -8.25 -26.40 35.96
CA LEU A 68 -7.34 -25.29 35.62
C LEU A 68 -6.91 -25.32 34.15
N GLY A 69 -6.60 -26.50 33.59
CA GLY A 69 -6.27 -26.68 32.20
C GLY A 69 -7.40 -26.30 31.24
N MET A 70 -8.64 -26.72 31.55
CA MET A 70 -9.81 -26.34 30.79
C MET A 70 -10.10 -24.82 30.92
N GLY A 71 -9.97 -24.26 32.10
CA GLY A 71 -10.11 -22.81 32.33
C GLY A 71 -9.11 -21.99 31.51
N ALA A 72 -7.85 -22.44 31.46
CA ALA A 72 -6.83 -21.81 30.64
C ALA A 72 -7.14 -21.90 29.12
N ILE A 73 -7.61 -23.06 28.65
CA ILE A 73 -8.01 -23.24 27.23
C ILE A 73 -9.19 -22.31 26.90
N VAL A 74 -10.22 -22.26 27.76
CA VAL A 74 -11.38 -21.38 27.55
C VAL A 74 -10.94 -19.90 27.52
N LEU A 75 -10.07 -19.50 28.44
CA LEU A 75 -9.56 -18.13 28.51
C LEU A 75 -8.74 -17.79 27.23
N VAL A 76 -7.84 -18.66 26.81
CA VAL A 76 -7.05 -18.48 25.60
C VAL A 76 -7.94 -18.44 24.36
N THR A 77 -8.92 -19.36 24.27
CA THR A 77 -9.89 -19.37 23.18
C THR A 77 -10.72 -18.07 23.17
N PHE A 78 -11.13 -17.59 24.33
CA PHE A 78 -11.88 -16.33 24.45
C PHE A 78 -11.03 -15.12 24.07
N LEU A 79 -9.76 -15.05 24.49
CA LEU A 79 -8.84 -13.96 24.15
C LEU A 79 -8.38 -13.99 22.69
N LEU A 80 -8.24 -15.21 22.12
CA LEU A 80 -7.88 -15.41 20.72
C LEU A 80 -9.10 -15.53 19.82
N TRP A 81 -10.32 -15.53 20.40
CA TRP A 81 -11.54 -15.54 19.60
C TRP A 81 -11.49 -14.33 18.67
N PRO A 82 -11.30 -14.53 17.35
CA PRO A 82 -11.28 -13.40 16.45
C PRO A 82 -12.63 -12.72 16.61
N THR A 83 -12.61 -11.43 16.91
CA THR A 83 -13.79 -10.58 16.89
C THR A 83 -14.23 -10.39 15.43
N TRP A 84 -14.50 -11.52 14.78
CA TRP A 84 -15.19 -11.55 13.52
C TRP A 84 -16.66 -11.30 13.85
N GLY A 85 -16.94 -10.06 14.18
CA GLY A 85 -18.31 -9.62 14.12
C GLY A 85 -18.81 -9.94 12.70
N PRO A 86 -20.04 -10.43 12.56
CA PRO A 86 -20.61 -10.60 11.24
C PRO A 86 -20.49 -9.28 10.52
N ASP A 87 -19.89 -9.28 9.31
CA ASP A 87 -19.76 -8.11 8.42
C ASP A 87 -21.14 -7.51 8.05
N GLY A 88 -22.19 -7.87 8.76
CA GLY A 88 -23.59 -7.53 8.51
C GLY A 88 -24.22 -6.49 9.43
N SER A 89 -23.55 -6.00 10.46
CA SER A 89 -24.11 -4.95 11.31
C SER A 89 -23.45 -3.60 11.00
N SER A 90 -24.05 -2.83 10.10
CA SER A 90 -24.05 -1.36 10.08
C SER A 90 -22.73 -0.68 10.48
N ALA A 91 -21.62 -1.04 9.81
CA ALA A 91 -20.48 -0.13 9.79
C ALA A 91 -21.02 1.24 9.31
N PRO A 92 -20.77 2.35 10.01
CA PRO A 92 -21.27 3.65 9.58
C PRO A 92 -20.82 3.90 8.14
N ALA A 93 -21.70 4.46 7.33
CA ALA A 93 -21.43 4.72 5.92
C ALA A 93 -20.17 5.59 5.73
N ARG A 94 -19.89 6.44 6.73
CA ARG A 94 -18.71 7.31 6.77
C ARG A 94 -18.08 7.27 8.16
N LEU A 95 -16.75 7.42 8.20
CA LEU A 95 -15.96 7.43 9.43
C LEU A 95 -15.30 8.81 9.62
N PRO A 96 -15.45 9.43 10.79
CA PRO A 96 -14.67 10.60 11.16
C PRO A 96 -13.25 10.14 11.54
N ILE A 97 -12.26 10.55 10.77
CA ILE A 97 -10.85 10.18 10.94
C ILE A 97 -10.02 11.45 11.04
N SER A 98 -9.26 11.60 12.12
CA SER A 98 -8.31 12.68 12.31
C SER A 98 -6.94 12.28 11.80
N ILE A 99 -6.41 13.03 10.82
CA ILE A 99 -5.06 12.88 10.30
C ILE A 99 -4.27 14.11 10.71
N GLY A 100 -3.34 13.96 11.66
CA GLY A 100 -2.74 15.10 12.33
C GLY A 100 -3.80 15.95 13.03
N ALA A 101 -3.86 17.25 12.72
CA ALA A 101 -4.85 18.18 13.25
C ALA A 101 -6.13 18.29 12.40
N THR A 102 -6.20 17.60 11.26
CA THR A 102 -7.28 17.74 10.27
C THR A 102 -8.27 16.60 10.36
N LEU A 103 -9.56 16.92 10.42
CA LEU A 103 -10.64 15.94 10.45
C LEU A 103 -11.15 15.67 9.04
N PHE A 104 -11.21 14.40 8.68
CA PHE A 104 -11.77 13.90 7.43
C PHE A 104 -12.98 13.02 7.70
N ASN A 105 -14.03 13.15 6.89
CA ASN A 105 -15.21 12.29 6.93
C ASN A 105 -15.18 11.34 5.72
N VAL A 106 -14.68 10.12 5.93
CA VAL A 106 -14.31 9.18 4.87
C VAL A 106 -15.36 8.10 4.71
N PRO A 107 -15.85 7.83 3.46
CA PRO A 107 -16.73 6.69 3.22
C PRO A 107 -16.00 5.38 3.56
N THR A 108 -16.60 4.55 4.42
CA THR A 108 -15.99 3.30 4.89
C THR A 108 -15.64 2.36 3.73
N ALA A 109 -16.49 2.32 2.69
CA ALA A 109 -16.28 1.50 1.50
C ALA A 109 -15.08 1.96 0.65
N ALA A 110 -14.70 3.25 0.73
CA ALA A 110 -13.54 3.79 0.01
C ALA A 110 -12.22 3.37 0.63
N ILE A 111 -12.19 3.01 1.93
CA ILE A 111 -10.97 2.65 2.65
C ILE A 111 -10.48 1.28 2.18
N ARG A 112 -9.26 1.26 1.62
CA ARG A 112 -8.70 0.07 0.99
C ARG A 112 -8.27 -1.01 1.99
N MET A 113 -7.68 -0.59 3.11
CA MET A 113 -7.14 -1.50 4.10
C MET A 113 -8.11 -1.70 5.26
N LYS A 114 -8.51 -2.94 5.55
CA LYS A 114 -9.45 -3.25 6.63
C LYS A 114 -9.00 -2.71 7.99
N ILE A 115 -7.69 -2.74 8.27
CA ILE A 115 -7.12 -2.24 9.52
C ILE A 115 -7.32 -0.73 9.71
N GLN A 116 -7.49 0.04 8.62
CA GLN A 116 -7.73 1.49 8.67
C GLN A 116 -9.22 1.86 8.81
N ARG A 117 -10.13 0.87 8.82
CA ARG A 117 -11.59 1.09 8.89
C ARG A 117 -12.06 1.29 10.33
N HIS A 118 -11.52 2.31 10.98
CA HIS A 118 -11.96 2.74 12.31
C HIS A 118 -11.92 4.26 12.41
N SER A 119 -12.77 4.82 13.27
CA SER A 119 -12.77 6.26 13.59
C SER A 119 -11.63 6.63 14.53
N GLY A 120 -11.35 7.93 14.63
CA GLY A 120 -10.35 8.50 15.54
C GLY A 120 -9.05 8.89 14.84
N ALA A 121 -7.99 9.05 15.64
CA ALA A 121 -6.70 9.52 15.16
C ALA A 121 -5.95 8.41 14.40
N GLN A 122 -5.46 8.74 13.21
CA GLN A 122 -4.64 7.87 12.39
C GLN A 122 -3.51 8.70 11.75
N GLU A 123 -2.36 8.08 11.53
CA GLU A 123 -1.23 8.72 10.84
C GLU A 123 -1.44 8.80 9.33
N ARG A 124 -2.12 7.80 8.78
CA ARG A 124 -2.37 7.69 7.36
C ARG A 124 -3.57 6.81 7.05
N ILE A 125 -4.30 7.18 6.00
CA ILE A 125 -5.30 6.32 5.38
C ILE A 125 -5.09 6.25 3.87
N ASP A 126 -5.46 5.11 3.30
CA ASP A 126 -5.40 4.86 1.87
C ASP A 126 -6.80 4.54 1.35
N VAL A 127 -7.31 5.38 0.47
CA VAL A 127 -8.66 5.29 -0.10
C VAL A 127 -8.63 5.19 -1.62
N SER A 128 -9.72 4.77 -2.20
CA SER A 128 -9.89 4.78 -3.66
C SER A 128 -11.31 5.15 -4.05
N PHE A 129 -11.45 5.84 -5.18
CA PHE A 129 -12.72 6.29 -5.71
C PHE A 129 -12.78 6.01 -7.22
N ASN A 130 -13.93 5.58 -7.71
CA ASN A 130 -14.15 5.37 -9.13
C ASN A 130 -14.07 6.72 -9.88
N PHE A 131 -13.50 6.74 -11.05
CA PHE A 131 -13.47 7.94 -11.90
C PHE A 131 -14.33 7.70 -13.14
N PRO A 132 -15.17 8.64 -13.54
CA PRO A 132 -15.31 10.02 -13.03
C PRO A 132 -16.36 10.21 -11.92
N SER A 133 -17.09 9.17 -11.48
CA SER A 133 -18.22 9.29 -10.54
C SER A 133 -17.81 9.76 -9.14
N LEU A 134 -16.60 9.48 -8.71
CA LEU A 134 -16.06 9.72 -7.36
C LEU A 134 -16.79 8.95 -6.25
N GLU A 135 -17.49 7.89 -6.63
CA GLU A 135 -18.11 6.97 -5.70
C GLU A 135 -17.07 5.96 -5.16
N PRO A 136 -17.26 5.47 -3.94
CA PRO A 136 -16.47 4.36 -3.45
C PRO A 136 -16.61 3.15 -4.38
N PRO A 137 -15.52 2.37 -4.60
CA PRO A 137 -15.63 1.17 -5.41
C PRO A 137 -16.51 0.12 -4.70
N ASP A 138 -17.30 -0.59 -5.48
CA ASP A 138 -18.05 -1.74 -4.98
C ASP A 138 -17.10 -2.79 -4.42
N ALA A 139 -17.53 -3.50 -3.39
CA ALA A 139 -16.82 -4.64 -2.86
C ALA A 139 -16.91 -5.79 -3.89
N LYS A 140 -16.06 -5.76 -4.90
CA LYS A 140 -15.98 -6.86 -5.88
C LYS A 140 -15.33 -8.06 -5.18
N HIS A 141 -16.07 -9.15 -5.09
CA HIS A 141 -15.48 -10.46 -4.89
C HIS A 141 -14.68 -10.78 -6.16
N VAL A 142 -13.35 -10.85 -6.02
CA VAL A 142 -12.50 -11.34 -7.11
C VAL A 142 -12.80 -12.83 -7.25
N SER A 143 -13.57 -13.22 -8.25
CA SER A 143 -13.74 -14.62 -8.60
C SER A 143 -12.43 -15.17 -9.17
N ALA A 144 -12.19 -16.47 -9.01
CA ALA A 144 -10.99 -17.11 -9.55
C ALA A 144 -10.82 -16.89 -11.06
N ASP A 145 -11.94 -16.79 -11.79
CA ASP A 145 -11.96 -16.53 -13.24
C ASP A 145 -11.49 -15.12 -13.63
N ALA A 146 -11.48 -14.16 -12.69
CA ALA A 146 -10.99 -12.81 -12.94
C ALA A 146 -9.46 -12.73 -13.00
N ILE A 147 -8.75 -13.76 -12.55
CA ILE A 147 -7.28 -13.82 -12.54
C ILE A 147 -6.72 -14.06 -13.94
N GLU A 148 -7.49 -14.70 -14.83
CA GLU A 148 -7.08 -15.02 -16.21
C GLU A 148 -7.39 -13.88 -17.21
N GLN A 149 -8.04 -12.80 -16.77
CA GLN A 149 -8.38 -11.70 -17.65
C GLN A 149 -7.16 -10.81 -17.92
N PRO A 150 -7.01 -10.30 -19.17
CA PRO A 150 -5.98 -9.32 -19.47
C PRO A 150 -6.13 -8.11 -18.54
N MET A 151 -5.01 -7.52 -18.15
CA MET A 151 -4.91 -6.41 -17.20
C MET A 151 -5.98 -5.35 -17.48
N GLN A 152 -6.98 -5.26 -16.60
CA GLN A 152 -8.06 -4.29 -16.76
C GLN A 152 -7.49 -2.87 -16.60
N PRO A 153 -7.92 -1.90 -17.41
CA PRO A 153 -7.51 -0.52 -17.24
C PRO A 153 -7.92 -0.03 -15.85
N ILE A 154 -7.06 0.76 -15.24
CA ILE A 154 -7.35 1.37 -13.94
C ILE A 154 -8.46 2.40 -14.13
N ASP A 155 -9.58 2.22 -13.43
CA ASP A 155 -10.80 3.01 -13.49
C ASP A 155 -11.00 3.91 -12.26
N ARG A 156 -9.95 4.07 -11.43
CA ARG A 156 -10.08 4.75 -10.13
C ARG A 156 -8.90 5.63 -9.79
N ILE A 157 -9.20 6.68 -9.01
CA ILE A 157 -8.22 7.51 -8.34
C ILE A 157 -7.86 6.87 -7.00
N PHE A 158 -6.57 6.71 -6.75
CA PHE A 158 -6.06 6.34 -5.43
C PHE A 158 -5.65 7.60 -4.69
N LEU A 159 -6.05 7.71 -3.43
CA LEU A 159 -5.71 8.83 -2.57
C LEU A 159 -5.12 8.30 -1.26
N SER A 160 -3.94 8.78 -0.91
CA SER A 160 -3.33 8.63 0.40
C SER A 160 -3.41 9.95 1.13
N ILE A 161 -3.95 9.94 2.35
CA ILE A 161 -3.98 11.09 3.25
C ILE A 161 -3.07 10.77 4.42
N ALA A 162 -2.06 11.59 4.67
CA ALA A 162 -1.09 11.38 5.74
C ALA A 162 -0.86 12.66 6.54
N ALA A 163 -0.55 12.52 7.82
CA ALA A 163 -0.16 13.65 8.65
C ALA A 163 1.14 14.29 8.12
N ASN A 164 1.19 15.61 8.13
CA ASN A 164 2.40 16.33 7.75
C ASN A 164 3.39 16.38 8.93
N HIS A 165 4.54 15.77 8.76
CA HIS A 165 5.64 15.81 9.72
C HIS A 165 6.75 16.74 9.19
N ASP A 166 6.51 18.05 9.21
CA ASP A 166 7.48 19.09 8.82
C ASP A 166 8.10 18.93 7.42
N THR A 167 7.39 18.26 6.52
CA THR A 167 7.82 18.14 5.13
C THR A 167 7.55 19.44 4.36
N LEU A 168 8.36 19.70 3.32
CA LEU A 168 8.14 20.83 2.44
C LEU A 168 6.74 20.74 1.78
N ALA A 169 6.02 21.86 1.76
CA ALA A 169 4.76 21.93 1.03
C ALA A 169 4.97 21.53 -0.45
N PRO A 170 3.98 20.83 -1.08
CA PRO A 170 4.10 20.38 -2.46
C PRO A 170 4.50 21.49 -3.43
N GLU A 171 3.93 22.68 -3.30
CA GLU A 171 4.22 23.86 -4.13
C GLU A 171 5.66 24.34 -3.93
N THR A 172 6.14 24.32 -2.68
CA THR A 172 7.52 24.67 -2.35
C THR A 172 8.49 23.67 -2.93
N ARG A 173 8.15 22.37 -2.88
CA ARG A 173 8.94 21.30 -3.46
C ARG A 173 9.11 21.47 -4.98
N VAL A 174 8.05 21.85 -5.69
CA VAL A 174 8.12 22.17 -7.11
C VAL A 174 9.11 23.30 -7.38
N ARG A 175 9.03 24.40 -6.62
CA ARG A 175 9.86 25.59 -6.85
C ARG A 175 11.32 25.40 -6.43
N THR A 176 11.59 24.64 -5.38
CA THR A 176 12.94 24.55 -4.79
C THR A 176 13.69 23.29 -5.20
N ILE A 177 12.98 22.19 -5.39
CA ILE A 177 13.59 20.89 -5.71
C ILE A 177 13.44 20.57 -7.20
N TYR A 178 12.20 20.46 -7.71
CA TYR A 178 11.99 19.94 -9.06
C TYR A 178 12.59 20.83 -10.13
N LEU A 179 12.50 22.18 -10.00
CA LEU A 179 13.09 23.10 -10.97
C LEU A 179 14.57 22.85 -11.22
N ARG A 180 15.32 22.37 -10.22
CA ARG A 180 16.77 22.09 -10.36
C ARG A 180 17.05 20.89 -11.26
N TYR A 181 16.09 19.98 -11.38
CA TYR A 181 16.22 18.71 -12.11
C TYR A 181 15.50 18.71 -13.46
N LEU A 182 14.68 19.71 -13.74
CA LEU A 182 13.96 19.83 -15.00
C LEU A 182 14.87 20.27 -16.14
N GLN A 183 14.54 19.85 -17.35
CA GLN A 183 15.08 20.41 -18.57
C GLN A 183 14.60 21.85 -18.75
N GLN A 184 15.39 22.69 -19.45
CA GLN A 184 14.99 24.08 -19.71
C GLN A 184 13.81 24.17 -20.69
N GLN A 185 13.73 23.21 -21.60
CA GLN A 185 12.65 23.13 -22.58
C GLN A 185 11.33 22.74 -21.90
N SER A 186 10.28 23.41 -22.32
CA SER A 186 8.90 23.07 -21.93
C SER A 186 8.10 22.77 -23.18
N SER A 187 7.28 21.75 -23.14
CA SER A 187 6.40 21.35 -24.25
C SER A 187 4.97 21.76 -23.86
N PRO A 188 4.42 22.82 -24.47
CA PRO A 188 3.01 23.12 -24.32
C PRO A 188 2.19 21.98 -24.93
N LEU A 189 1.21 21.54 -24.22
CA LEU A 189 0.22 20.55 -24.67
C LEU A 189 -1.12 21.23 -24.90
N GLU A 190 -2.08 20.46 -25.35
CA GLU A 190 -3.42 20.95 -25.54
C GLU A 190 -4.01 21.50 -24.25
N ASP A 191 -4.89 22.48 -24.40
CA ASP A 191 -5.70 23.03 -23.31
C ASP A 191 -4.94 23.72 -22.15
N GLY A 192 -3.71 24.17 -22.39
CA GLY A 192 -2.93 24.90 -21.40
C GLY A 192 -2.18 24.02 -20.40
N LEU A 193 -2.13 22.70 -20.62
CA LEU A 193 -1.23 21.83 -19.91
C LEU A 193 0.20 22.00 -20.46
N VAL A 194 1.18 22.05 -19.56
CA VAL A 194 2.59 22.19 -19.92
C VAL A 194 3.36 21.00 -19.36
N MET A 195 4.10 20.31 -20.20
CA MET A 195 4.99 19.22 -19.81
C MET A 195 6.44 19.70 -19.75
N ARG A 196 7.16 19.29 -18.72
CA ARG A 196 8.61 19.47 -18.58
C ARG A 196 9.26 18.15 -18.18
N ALA A 197 10.19 17.67 -18.99
CA ALA A 197 10.92 16.45 -18.70
C ALA A 197 11.96 16.66 -17.59
N PHE A 198 12.15 15.67 -16.75
CA PHE A 198 13.31 15.64 -15.86
C PHE A 198 14.56 15.21 -16.63
N ARG A 199 15.73 15.73 -16.22
CA ARG A 199 17.02 15.42 -16.84
C ARG A 199 17.44 14.00 -16.49
N ASP A 200 18.12 13.37 -17.44
CA ASP A 200 18.73 12.06 -17.21
C ASP A 200 19.81 12.12 -16.11
N GLY A 201 19.99 11.02 -15.41
CA GLY A 201 20.91 10.93 -14.28
C GLY A 201 20.44 11.60 -13.00
N THR A 202 19.18 12.09 -12.95
CA THR A 202 18.55 12.61 -11.74
C THR A 202 17.68 11.55 -11.07
N PRO A 203 17.28 11.72 -9.79
CA PRO A 203 16.35 10.81 -9.12
C PRO A 203 14.99 10.69 -9.82
N TYR A 204 14.66 11.61 -10.71
CA TYR A 204 13.39 11.69 -11.45
C TYR A 204 13.53 11.39 -12.94
N SER A 205 14.63 10.80 -13.39
CA SER A 205 14.96 10.65 -14.82
C SER A 205 13.90 9.94 -15.65
N ASN A 206 13.11 9.05 -15.05
CA ASN A 206 12.02 8.34 -15.71
C ASN A 206 10.65 9.02 -15.61
N GLU A 207 10.63 10.29 -15.23
CA GLU A 207 9.40 11.02 -14.98
C GLU A 207 9.35 12.31 -15.78
N ASP A 208 8.12 12.82 -15.94
CA ASP A 208 7.82 14.13 -16.50
C ASP A 208 6.92 14.89 -15.52
N LEU A 209 7.12 16.21 -15.44
CA LEU A 209 6.30 17.10 -14.65
C LEU A 209 5.26 17.80 -15.54
N TYR A 210 3.99 17.68 -15.16
CA TYR A 210 2.86 18.32 -15.82
C TYR A 210 2.32 19.44 -14.95
N LEU A 211 2.12 20.59 -15.56
CA LEU A 211 1.72 21.84 -14.88
C LEU A 211 0.57 22.50 -15.63
N ALA A 212 -0.47 22.90 -14.91
CA ALA A 212 -1.55 23.75 -15.41
C ALA A 212 -2.01 24.70 -14.33
N LYS A 213 -2.58 25.87 -14.72
CA LYS A 213 -3.00 26.92 -13.79
C LYS A 213 -4.49 26.87 -13.46
N MET A 214 -5.33 26.57 -14.44
CA MET A 214 -6.80 26.56 -14.27
C MET A 214 -7.46 25.41 -15.05
N PRO A 215 -8.01 24.40 -14.38
CA PRO A 215 -7.85 24.12 -12.94
C PRO A 215 -6.38 23.88 -12.56
N ASN A 216 -6.02 24.05 -11.29
CA ASN A 216 -4.64 23.85 -10.86
C ASN A 216 -4.27 22.36 -10.92
N LEU A 217 -3.28 22.03 -11.72
CA LEU A 217 -2.69 20.71 -11.76
C LEU A 217 -1.18 20.80 -11.64
N THR A 218 -0.63 20.06 -10.70
CA THR A 218 0.79 19.74 -10.63
C THR A 218 0.88 18.23 -10.46
N ALA A 219 1.35 17.55 -11.49
CA ALA A 219 1.46 16.08 -11.49
C ALA A 219 2.82 15.63 -11.99
N ARG A 220 3.45 14.73 -11.26
CA ARG A 220 4.67 14.04 -11.66
C ARG A 220 4.30 12.64 -12.13
N CYS A 221 4.61 12.33 -13.38
CA CYS A 221 4.17 11.09 -14.01
C CYS A 221 5.36 10.27 -14.49
N THR A 222 5.36 8.98 -14.18
CA THR A 222 6.30 8.04 -14.80
C THR A 222 6.04 7.92 -16.29
N ARG A 223 7.10 7.76 -17.08
CA ARG A 223 6.96 7.53 -18.50
C ARG A 223 6.39 6.15 -18.77
N ASP A 224 5.62 6.04 -19.86
CA ASP A 224 5.14 4.74 -20.32
C ASP A 224 6.31 3.88 -20.77
N THR A 225 6.30 2.62 -20.32
CA THR A 225 7.26 1.60 -20.73
C THR A 225 6.47 0.32 -21.07
N THR A 226 6.93 -0.86 -20.65
CA THR A 226 6.14 -2.09 -20.70
C THR A 226 4.91 -2.02 -19.80
N THR A 227 4.92 -1.17 -18.77
CA THR A 227 3.76 -0.88 -17.91
C THR A 227 3.30 0.55 -18.15
N PRO A 228 1.96 0.78 -18.14
CA PRO A 228 1.41 2.13 -18.23
C PRO A 228 1.94 3.03 -17.11
N GLY A 229 2.27 4.26 -17.46
CA GLY A 229 2.73 5.26 -16.52
C GLY A 229 1.64 5.69 -15.54
N MET A 230 2.06 6.05 -14.33
CA MET A 230 1.20 6.59 -13.28
C MET A 230 1.63 8.01 -12.93
N CYS A 231 0.64 8.84 -12.69
CA CYS A 231 0.82 10.21 -12.20
C CYS A 231 0.61 10.29 -10.69
N LEU A 232 1.38 11.17 -10.07
CA LEU A 232 1.29 11.52 -8.67
C LEU A 232 1.09 13.03 -8.57
N SER A 233 -0.01 13.46 -7.93
CA SER A 233 -0.30 14.86 -7.63
C SER A 233 -0.47 15.01 -6.12
N GLU A 234 0.20 16.01 -5.56
CA GLU A 234 0.21 16.23 -4.12
C GLU A 234 -0.44 17.57 -3.80
N ARG A 235 -1.20 17.62 -2.71
CA ARG A 235 -1.83 18.82 -2.16
C ARG A 235 -1.73 18.80 -0.65
N ARG A 236 -1.73 19.98 -0.03
CA ARG A 236 -1.81 20.11 1.42
C ARG A 236 -3.12 20.77 1.81
N VAL A 237 -3.81 20.16 2.78
CA VAL A 237 -5.05 20.68 3.36
C VAL A 237 -4.87 20.68 4.89
N ASP A 238 -4.82 21.86 5.48
CA ASP A 238 -4.77 22.08 6.94
C ASP A 238 -3.77 21.20 7.73
N GLY A 239 -2.60 20.93 7.16
CA GLY A 239 -1.58 20.13 7.83
C GLY A 239 -1.63 18.63 7.50
N ALA A 240 -2.54 18.19 6.64
CA ALA A 240 -2.51 16.85 6.05
C ALA A 240 -2.04 16.90 4.59
N ASP A 241 -1.21 15.96 4.19
CA ASP A 241 -0.73 15.80 2.82
C ASP A 241 -1.60 14.77 2.09
N LEU A 242 -2.24 15.23 1.02
CA LEU A 242 -3.08 14.43 0.12
C LEU A 242 -2.26 14.06 -1.11
N THR A 243 -2.03 12.76 -1.32
CA THR A 243 -1.30 12.23 -2.49
C THR A 243 -2.26 11.47 -3.37
N PHE A 244 -2.61 12.05 -4.51
CA PHE A 244 -3.45 11.44 -5.55
C PHE A 244 -2.59 10.68 -6.53
N ARG A 245 -3.05 9.49 -6.95
CA ARG A 245 -2.44 8.69 -8.01
C ARG A 245 -3.49 8.29 -9.03
N PHE A 246 -3.15 8.46 -10.31
CA PHE A 246 -4.03 8.16 -11.45
C PHE A 246 -3.21 7.76 -12.68
N PRO A 247 -3.80 7.05 -13.65
CA PRO A 247 -3.10 6.66 -14.88
C PRO A 247 -2.63 7.87 -15.70
N ARG A 248 -1.42 7.79 -16.27
CA ARG A 248 -0.90 8.85 -17.15
C ARG A 248 -1.79 9.10 -18.38
N SER A 249 -2.44 8.07 -18.90
CA SER A 249 -3.37 8.18 -20.02
C SER A 249 -4.53 9.18 -19.77
N TRP A 250 -4.86 9.44 -18.49
CA TRP A 250 -5.91 10.40 -18.14
C TRP A 250 -5.48 11.87 -18.30
N LEU A 251 -4.23 12.13 -18.61
CA LEU A 251 -3.78 13.50 -18.92
C LEU A 251 -4.46 14.06 -20.19
N ALA A 252 -5.00 13.22 -21.07
CA ALA A 252 -5.85 13.65 -22.18
C ALA A 252 -7.14 14.39 -21.70
N GLN A 253 -7.60 14.07 -20.50
CA GLN A 253 -8.75 14.70 -19.82
C GLN A 253 -8.32 15.34 -18.49
N TRP A 254 -7.15 15.96 -18.46
CA TRP A 254 -6.51 16.46 -17.25
C TRP A 254 -7.38 17.44 -16.44
N ARG A 255 -8.24 18.21 -17.09
CA ARG A 255 -9.17 19.14 -16.42
C ARG A 255 -10.18 18.40 -15.55
N ASP A 256 -10.73 17.30 -16.06
CA ASP A 256 -11.69 16.50 -15.32
C ASP A 256 -11.02 15.82 -14.13
N VAL A 257 -9.79 15.34 -14.33
CA VAL A 257 -8.96 14.76 -13.24
C VAL A 257 -8.64 15.81 -12.17
N ALA A 258 -8.22 17.02 -12.56
CA ALA A 258 -7.93 18.09 -11.62
C ALA A 258 -9.17 18.50 -10.81
N ASN A 259 -10.30 18.68 -11.49
CA ASN A 259 -11.59 18.99 -10.86
C ASN A 259 -12.07 17.85 -9.93
N ALA A 260 -11.83 16.60 -10.31
CA ALA A 260 -12.13 15.44 -9.49
C ALA A 260 -11.32 15.42 -8.18
N MET A 261 -10.02 15.72 -8.27
CA MET A 261 -9.17 15.83 -7.08
C MET A 261 -9.62 16.97 -6.16
N ASP A 262 -10.01 18.12 -6.71
CA ASP A 262 -10.54 19.24 -5.93
C ASP A 262 -11.84 18.87 -5.21
N ARG A 263 -12.77 18.23 -5.93
CA ARG A 263 -14.03 17.74 -5.34
C ARG A 263 -13.79 16.70 -4.24
N LEU A 264 -12.90 15.73 -4.45
CA LEU A 264 -12.58 14.73 -3.43
C LEU A 264 -11.98 15.36 -2.18
N ALA A 265 -11.04 16.29 -2.33
CA ALA A 265 -10.46 17.00 -1.20
C ALA A 265 -11.54 17.75 -0.40
N ALA A 266 -12.43 18.48 -1.09
CA ALA A 266 -13.53 19.21 -0.47
C ALA A 266 -14.56 18.28 0.20
N GLN A 267 -14.96 17.18 -0.46
CA GLN A 267 -15.93 16.22 0.08
C GLN A 267 -15.45 15.49 1.33
N LEU A 268 -14.17 15.19 1.38
CA LEU A 268 -13.58 14.48 2.52
C LEU A 268 -13.32 15.41 3.70
N HIS A 269 -12.90 16.65 3.44
CA HIS A 269 -12.62 17.66 4.47
C HIS A 269 -13.88 18.39 4.93
N GLY A 270 -14.80 18.73 4.03
CA GLY A 270 -16.00 19.55 4.33
C GLY A 270 -17.21 18.77 4.86
N GLY A 271 -17.18 17.45 4.89
CA GLY A 271 -18.32 16.61 5.31
C GLY A 271 -18.49 16.45 6.83
N ALA A 272 -17.91 17.34 7.64
CA ALA A 272 -18.01 17.32 9.11
C ALA A 272 -19.12 18.25 9.63
N GLY A 273 -20.17 18.51 8.82
CA GLY A 273 -21.36 19.30 9.20
C GLY A 273 -22.60 18.42 9.37
#